data_885c9342effc81377406df1ef362b43d
#
_entry.id   885c9342effc81377406df1ef362b43d
#
_cell.length_a   1.000
_cell.length_b   1.000
_cell.length_c   1.000
_cell.angle_alpha   90.00
_cell.angle_beta   90.00
_cell.angle_gamma   90.00
#
_symmetry.space_group_name_H-M   'P 1'
#
loop_
_entity.id
_entity.type
_entity.pdbx_description
1 polymer ?
#
loop_
_entity_poly.entity_id
_entity_poly.type
_entity_poly.pdbx_seq_one_letter_code
_entity_poly.pdbx_strand_id
1 'polypeptide(L)'
;MAQAVRFSSFGGPEVLEVADIPIPDPGPGEVLVEVVAAGISPVESAVRVGVHPDRWPVEFPSGQGREFAGVVARTGPDVRRFRHGDEVMGYVARGAQATHVIVPEAQLLPKPVSLSWEVAGSLYVAGTTALGAVEGLNLGAGDIVVITAAAGGIGCLAAQLAEARGAVVIGTTAESRFDFLRQFGIIPLEYGPDLADRIRAVADGPVTAFLDFLGGQAAEAVELGVPTSRVFTTTDWGAVEDNFAVKLYAGDTIALGRIAQLAAERRIRLPIADVFPLAAVGDAYRKLDQRDNPGKIVLGMHVVDYKGQKVTASRLKEQDVTIGVPTPHAHLTVEDALPPVIGDGRARQLRHGEEPHPRGTPEPSGH
;
A
#
# COMPACT_ATOMS: atom_id res chain seq x y z
N MET A 1 11.24 -6.62 28.26
CA MET A 1 10.28 -5.55 27.94
C MET A 1 10.35 -5.33 26.45
N ALA A 2 9.20 -5.10 25.80
CA ALA A 2 9.13 -4.61 24.44
C ALA A 2 9.04 -3.07 24.43
N GLN A 3 9.38 -2.45 23.30
CA GLN A 3 9.16 -1.03 23.08
C GLN A 3 8.08 -0.87 21.99
N ALA A 4 7.18 0.10 22.15
CA ALA A 4 6.14 0.38 21.18
C ALA A 4 5.91 1.87 21.04
N VAL A 5 5.68 2.32 19.80
CA VAL A 5 5.21 3.68 19.54
C VAL A 5 3.74 3.79 19.93
N ARG A 6 3.42 4.78 20.75
CA ARG A 6 2.08 5.08 21.24
C ARG A 6 1.79 6.56 21.16
N PHE A 7 0.50 6.89 21.25
CA PHE A 7 0.01 8.25 21.44
C PHE A 7 -1.25 8.21 22.32
N SER A 8 -1.39 9.22 23.19
CA SER A 8 -2.45 9.30 24.20
C SER A 8 -3.45 10.44 23.94
N SER A 9 -3.25 11.20 22.86
CA SER A 9 -4.16 12.25 22.38
C SER A 9 -3.96 12.42 20.88
N PHE A 10 -4.94 12.98 20.20
CA PHE A 10 -4.78 13.40 18.81
C PHE A 10 -3.74 14.53 18.71
N GLY A 11 -2.95 14.55 17.65
CA GLY A 11 -1.95 15.58 17.40
C GLY A 11 -0.97 15.22 16.29
N GLY A 12 0.01 16.10 16.09
CA GLY A 12 1.12 15.89 15.15
C GLY A 12 2.16 14.88 15.66
N PRO A 13 3.34 14.82 15.03
CA PRO A 13 4.41 13.88 15.46
C PRO A 13 4.88 14.06 16.91
N GLU A 14 4.60 15.19 17.53
CA GLU A 14 4.97 15.53 18.93
C GLU A 14 4.22 14.69 19.97
N VAL A 15 3.05 14.10 19.63
CA VAL A 15 2.30 13.25 20.57
C VAL A 15 2.78 11.79 20.56
N LEU A 16 3.72 11.46 19.68
CA LEU A 16 4.29 10.11 19.61
C LEU A 16 5.32 9.90 20.70
N GLU A 17 5.18 8.82 21.42
CA GLU A 17 6.13 8.37 22.45
C GLU A 17 6.54 6.92 22.22
N VAL A 18 7.76 6.57 22.57
CA VAL A 18 8.23 5.19 22.64
C VAL A 18 8.09 4.71 24.09
N ALA A 19 7.16 3.82 24.33
CA ALA A 19 6.86 3.31 25.65
C ALA A 19 7.38 1.87 25.83
N ASP A 20 7.92 1.58 27.02
CA ASP A 20 8.21 0.20 27.43
C ASP A 20 6.90 -0.52 27.81
N ILE A 21 6.68 -1.67 27.21
CA ILE A 21 5.48 -2.49 27.44
C ILE A 21 5.88 -3.93 27.80
N PRO A 22 5.05 -4.67 28.53
CA PRO A 22 5.26 -6.11 28.68
C PRO A 22 5.28 -6.80 27.32
N ILE A 23 6.14 -7.80 27.12
CA ILE A 23 6.05 -8.66 25.94
C ILE A 23 4.81 -9.55 26.12
N PRO A 24 3.81 -9.46 25.24
CA PRO A 24 2.58 -10.24 25.41
C PRO A 24 2.80 -11.71 25.04
N ASP A 25 1.95 -12.60 25.56
CA ASP A 25 1.90 -14.00 25.15
C ASP A 25 0.86 -14.17 24.02
N PRO A 26 1.18 -14.89 22.94
CA PRO A 26 0.24 -15.13 21.86
C PRO A 26 -0.87 -16.11 22.31
N GLY A 27 -2.12 -15.75 22.02
CA GLY A 27 -3.30 -16.58 22.19
C GLY A 27 -3.47 -17.64 21.10
N PRO A 28 -4.57 -18.41 21.12
CA PRO A 28 -4.85 -19.42 20.09
C PRO A 28 -4.89 -18.81 18.69
N GLY A 29 -4.15 -19.40 17.73
CA GLY A 29 -4.06 -18.92 16.35
C GLY A 29 -3.24 -17.63 16.17
N GLU A 30 -2.58 -17.14 17.20
CA GLU A 30 -1.76 -15.93 17.18
C GLU A 30 -0.26 -16.25 17.20
N VAL A 31 0.50 -15.35 16.62
CA VAL A 31 1.96 -15.42 16.53
C VAL A 31 2.55 -14.15 17.12
N LEU A 32 3.52 -14.29 18.01
CA LEU A 32 4.37 -13.20 18.47
C LEU A 32 5.55 -13.07 17.51
N VAL A 33 5.66 -11.91 16.87
CA VAL A 33 6.76 -11.59 15.95
C VAL A 33 7.67 -10.55 16.58
N GLU A 34 8.98 -10.83 16.63
CA GLU A 34 10.02 -9.82 16.86
C GLU A 34 10.21 -9.04 15.58
N VAL A 35 9.82 -7.76 15.61
CA VAL A 35 9.82 -6.91 14.43
C VAL A 35 11.25 -6.43 14.13
N VAL A 36 11.64 -6.50 12.86
CA VAL A 36 12.91 -5.98 12.35
C VAL A 36 12.69 -4.63 11.68
N ALA A 37 11.65 -4.51 10.84
CA ALA A 37 11.32 -3.30 10.13
C ALA A 37 9.80 -3.07 10.09
N ALA A 38 9.38 -1.82 10.22
CA ALA A 38 7.99 -1.39 10.11
C ALA A 38 7.88 -0.13 9.24
N GLY A 39 7.03 -0.18 8.20
CA GLY A 39 6.79 0.98 7.34
C GLY A 39 6.03 2.09 8.06
N ILE A 40 6.18 3.32 7.55
CA ILE A 40 5.32 4.43 7.92
C ILE A 40 4.55 4.92 6.69
N SER A 41 3.34 5.42 6.91
CA SER A 41 2.42 5.82 5.85
C SER A 41 1.58 7.05 6.23
N PRO A 42 1.16 7.89 5.26
CA PRO A 42 0.33 9.07 5.54
C PRO A 42 -1.00 8.75 6.23
N VAL A 43 -1.58 7.56 5.99
CA VAL A 43 -2.82 7.14 6.66
C VAL A 43 -2.66 7.07 8.18
N GLU A 44 -1.49 6.73 8.67
CA GLU A 44 -1.19 6.68 10.11
C GLU A 44 -1.11 8.09 10.71
N SER A 45 -0.57 9.06 9.95
CA SER A 45 -0.63 10.48 10.32
C SER A 45 -2.08 10.97 10.36
N ALA A 46 -2.91 10.63 9.36
CA ALA A 46 -4.32 11.00 9.32
C ALA A 46 -5.10 10.46 10.54
N VAL A 47 -4.88 9.20 10.90
CA VAL A 47 -5.49 8.57 12.09
C VAL A 47 -5.02 9.26 13.37
N ARG A 48 -3.72 9.55 13.50
CA ARG A 48 -3.14 10.20 14.68
C ARG A 48 -3.65 11.62 14.88
N VAL A 49 -3.88 12.39 13.81
CA VAL A 49 -4.45 13.74 13.94
C VAL A 49 -5.98 13.75 14.06
N GLY A 50 -6.63 12.58 14.00
CA GLY A 50 -8.07 12.45 14.18
C GLY A 50 -8.89 12.79 12.94
N VAL A 51 -8.33 12.64 11.74
CA VAL A 51 -9.10 12.76 10.50
C VAL A 51 -10.07 11.58 10.39
N HIS A 52 -11.36 11.85 10.17
CA HIS A 52 -12.43 10.86 10.07
C HIS A 52 -12.49 9.86 11.25
N PRO A 53 -12.70 10.32 12.49
CA PRO A 53 -12.69 9.47 13.68
C PRO A 53 -13.78 8.39 13.65
N ASP A 54 -14.90 8.63 13.00
CA ASP A 54 -15.98 7.64 12.82
C ASP A 54 -15.53 6.45 11.96
N ARG A 55 -14.62 6.69 11.01
CA ARG A 55 -14.08 5.66 10.13
C ARG A 55 -12.89 4.93 10.76
N TRP A 56 -12.08 5.65 11.51
CA TRP A 56 -10.91 5.13 12.21
C TRP A 56 -10.98 5.47 13.70
N PRO A 57 -11.90 4.81 14.44
CA PRO A 57 -12.02 5.06 15.87
C PRO A 57 -10.70 4.75 16.57
N VAL A 58 -10.32 5.60 17.52
CA VAL A 58 -9.07 5.50 18.27
C VAL A 58 -9.39 5.38 19.75
N GLU A 59 -8.88 4.33 20.38
CA GLU A 59 -8.86 4.19 21.83
C GLU A 59 -7.47 4.55 22.36
N PHE A 60 -7.40 5.39 23.39
CA PHE A 60 -6.14 5.83 23.98
C PHE A 60 -5.76 5.02 25.21
N PRO A 61 -4.45 4.73 25.41
CA PRO A 61 -3.33 4.97 24.51
C PRO A 61 -3.36 4.05 23.29
N SER A 62 -3.19 4.61 22.08
CA SER A 62 -3.21 3.85 20.84
C SER A 62 -1.81 3.52 20.33
N GLY A 63 -1.65 2.33 19.77
CA GLY A 63 -0.44 1.97 19.04
C GLY A 63 -0.39 2.60 17.65
N GLN A 64 0.80 2.70 17.07
CA GLN A 64 1.05 3.25 15.73
C GLN A 64 1.56 2.16 14.78
N GLY A 65 1.31 2.29 13.48
CA GLY A 65 1.80 1.38 12.43
C GLY A 65 0.87 0.24 12.08
N ARG A 66 0.92 -0.16 10.81
CA ARG A 66 0.04 -1.18 10.23
C ARG A 66 0.79 -2.34 9.58
N GLU A 67 2.04 -2.17 9.21
CA GLU A 67 2.81 -3.12 8.41
C GLU A 67 4.18 -3.37 9.04
N PHE A 68 4.66 -4.59 8.90
CA PHE A 68 5.94 -4.99 9.48
C PHE A 68 6.53 -6.20 8.76
N ALA A 69 7.84 -6.43 8.98
CA ALA A 69 8.52 -7.69 8.76
C ALA A 69 9.38 -8.01 9.98
N GLY A 70 9.53 -9.29 10.29
CA GLY A 70 10.27 -9.72 11.47
C GLY A 70 10.43 -11.24 11.54
N VAL A 71 10.82 -11.71 12.71
CA VAL A 71 11.09 -13.12 12.99
C VAL A 71 10.07 -13.64 14.02
N VAL A 72 9.53 -14.81 13.78
CA VAL A 72 8.62 -15.47 14.73
C VAL A 72 9.36 -15.76 16.04
N ALA A 73 8.96 -15.09 17.12
CA ALA A 73 9.52 -15.29 18.45
C ALA A 73 8.82 -16.42 19.21
N ARG A 74 7.47 -16.47 19.14
CA ARG A 74 6.64 -17.50 19.77
C ARG A 74 5.35 -17.70 18.97
N THR A 75 4.78 -18.90 19.09
CA THR A 75 3.47 -19.24 18.53
C THR A 75 2.51 -19.61 19.66
N GLY A 76 1.27 -19.16 19.56
CA GLY A 76 0.19 -19.60 20.42
C GLY A 76 -0.30 -21.01 20.03
N PRO A 77 -1.23 -21.57 20.82
CA PRO A 77 -1.91 -22.79 20.47
C PRO A 77 -2.58 -22.68 19.07
N ASP A 78 -2.72 -23.81 18.39
CA ASP A 78 -3.38 -23.95 17.08
C ASP A 78 -2.70 -23.28 15.87
N VAL A 79 -1.57 -22.59 16.06
CA VAL A 79 -0.73 -22.11 14.94
C VAL A 79 -0.07 -23.31 14.25
N ARG A 80 -0.20 -23.38 12.92
CA ARG A 80 0.27 -24.52 12.11
C ARG A 80 1.23 -24.15 11.00
N ARG A 81 1.19 -22.90 10.54
CA ARG A 81 1.95 -22.45 9.34
C ARG A 81 3.33 -21.92 9.69
N PHE A 82 3.53 -21.49 10.94
CA PHE A 82 4.76 -20.83 11.37
C PHE A 82 5.32 -21.43 12.64
N ARG A 83 6.64 -21.31 12.79
CA ARG A 83 7.39 -21.76 13.96
C ARG A 83 8.44 -20.73 14.35
N HIS A 84 8.97 -20.85 15.55
CA HIS A 84 10.06 -20.01 16.04
C HIS A 84 11.22 -19.96 15.02
N GLY A 85 11.70 -18.74 14.73
CA GLY A 85 12.79 -18.47 13.81
C GLY A 85 12.38 -18.23 12.35
N ASP A 86 11.11 -18.45 11.97
CA ASP A 86 10.64 -18.17 10.62
C ASP A 86 10.66 -16.66 10.34
N GLU A 87 11.21 -16.26 9.18
CA GLU A 87 11.14 -14.89 8.67
C GLU A 87 9.78 -14.62 8.05
N VAL A 88 9.10 -13.59 8.55
CA VAL A 88 7.73 -13.27 8.15
C VAL A 88 7.56 -11.80 7.82
N MET A 89 6.53 -11.50 7.04
CA MET A 89 5.97 -10.18 6.81
C MET A 89 4.47 -10.22 6.99
N GLY A 90 3.88 -9.10 7.40
CA GLY A 90 2.45 -9.08 7.68
C GLY A 90 1.93 -7.71 8.03
N TYR A 91 0.69 -7.70 8.50
CA TYR A 91 -0.01 -6.47 8.85
C TYR A 91 -0.92 -6.66 10.06
N VAL A 92 -1.19 -5.55 10.71
CA VAL A 92 -2.16 -5.44 11.81
C VAL A 92 -2.98 -4.17 11.65
N ALA A 93 -4.09 -4.08 12.35
CA ALA A 93 -4.89 -2.86 12.34
C ALA A 93 -4.10 -1.66 12.90
N ARG A 94 -3.31 -1.89 13.96
CA ARG A 94 -2.47 -0.89 14.66
C ARG A 94 -1.38 -1.58 15.47
N GLY A 95 -0.33 -0.81 15.82
CA GLY A 95 0.71 -1.26 16.75
C GLY A 95 1.87 -2.02 16.11
N ALA A 96 2.01 -1.99 14.77
CA ALA A 96 3.15 -2.59 14.08
C ALA A 96 4.49 -1.90 14.39
N GLN A 97 4.47 -0.62 14.77
CA GLN A 97 5.68 0.15 15.13
C GLN A 97 6.08 -0.15 16.58
N ALA A 98 6.50 -1.38 16.79
CA ALA A 98 6.95 -1.91 18.07
C ALA A 98 8.02 -2.96 17.86
N THR A 99 8.84 -3.24 18.86
CA THR A 99 9.83 -4.33 18.81
C THR A 99 9.20 -5.71 18.77
N HIS A 100 7.96 -5.83 19.22
CA HIS A 100 7.18 -7.08 19.18
C HIS A 100 5.72 -6.79 18.86
N VAL A 101 5.13 -7.63 18.04
CA VAL A 101 3.70 -7.55 17.69
C VAL A 101 3.05 -8.92 17.78
N ILE A 102 1.82 -8.96 18.33
CA ILE A 102 0.96 -10.15 18.20
C ILE A 102 0.08 -9.97 16.98
N VAL A 103 -0.03 -11.03 16.19
CA VAL A 103 -0.76 -11.02 14.93
C VAL A 103 -1.42 -12.38 14.69
N PRO A 104 -2.68 -12.43 14.20
CA PRO A 104 -3.28 -13.68 13.74
C PRO A 104 -2.42 -14.34 12.65
N GLU A 105 -2.25 -15.67 12.70
CA GLU A 105 -1.51 -16.44 11.70
C GLU A 105 -1.96 -16.12 10.26
N ALA A 106 -3.26 -15.86 10.06
CA ALA A 106 -3.84 -15.54 8.76
C ALA A 106 -3.34 -14.23 8.14
N GLN A 107 -2.80 -13.31 8.93
CA GLN A 107 -2.26 -12.02 8.49
C GLN A 107 -0.76 -12.05 8.21
N LEU A 108 -0.14 -13.22 8.29
CA LEU A 108 1.28 -13.44 8.04
C LEU A 108 1.55 -14.18 6.74
N LEU A 109 2.65 -13.82 6.11
CA LEU A 109 3.29 -14.54 5.00
C LEU A 109 4.77 -14.80 5.32
N PRO A 110 5.35 -15.90 4.79
CA PRO A 110 6.79 -16.03 4.76
C PRO A 110 7.39 -14.83 4.02
N LYS A 111 8.43 -14.23 4.57
CA LYS A 111 9.18 -13.16 3.88
C LYS A 111 10.02 -13.80 2.77
N PRO A 112 9.88 -13.36 1.50
CA PRO A 112 10.78 -13.80 0.44
C PRO A 112 12.24 -13.47 0.79
N VAL A 113 13.13 -14.44 0.61
CA VAL A 113 14.57 -14.31 0.96
C VAL A 113 15.23 -13.15 0.19
N SER A 114 14.81 -12.89 -1.05
CA SER A 114 15.35 -11.82 -1.88
C SER A 114 14.92 -10.41 -1.49
N LEU A 115 13.93 -10.27 -0.61
CA LEU A 115 13.50 -8.95 -0.12
C LEU A 115 14.30 -8.55 1.11
N SER A 116 14.76 -7.30 1.15
CA SER A 116 15.28 -6.72 2.37
C SER A 116 14.17 -6.56 3.41
N TRP A 117 14.55 -6.43 4.68
CA TRP A 117 13.59 -6.25 5.78
C TRP A 117 12.77 -4.98 5.61
N GLU A 118 13.40 -3.90 5.14
CA GLU A 118 12.78 -2.59 4.94
C GLU A 118 11.71 -2.67 3.85
N VAL A 119 12.01 -3.32 2.72
CA VAL A 119 11.03 -3.51 1.65
C VAL A 119 9.88 -4.39 2.15
N ALA A 120 10.18 -5.55 2.73
CA ALA A 120 9.15 -6.46 3.24
C ALA A 120 8.27 -5.82 4.31
N GLY A 121 8.85 -5.05 5.24
CA GLY A 121 8.15 -4.36 6.33
C GLY A 121 7.36 -3.13 5.92
N SER A 122 7.46 -2.68 4.66
CA SER A 122 6.80 -1.47 4.17
C SER A 122 5.97 -1.68 2.89
N LEU A 123 5.78 -2.94 2.50
CA LEU A 123 5.15 -3.31 1.22
C LEU A 123 3.63 -3.41 1.30
N TYR A 124 3.05 -3.71 2.47
CA TYR A 124 1.61 -3.98 2.58
C TYR A 124 0.76 -2.78 2.20
N VAL A 125 0.91 -1.64 2.89
CA VAL A 125 0.04 -0.48 2.64
C VAL A 125 0.22 0.04 1.23
N ALA A 126 1.46 0.26 0.81
CA ALA A 126 1.73 0.84 -0.50
C ALA A 126 1.41 -0.14 -1.64
N GLY A 127 1.86 -1.39 -1.52
CA GLY A 127 1.73 -2.40 -2.56
C GLY A 127 0.31 -2.86 -2.79
N THR A 128 -0.44 -3.15 -1.72
CA THR A 128 -1.82 -3.62 -1.87
C THR A 128 -2.74 -2.49 -2.36
N THR A 129 -2.49 -1.24 -1.95
CA THR A 129 -3.22 -0.07 -2.45
C THR A 129 -2.95 0.14 -3.94
N ALA A 130 -1.69 0.10 -4.37
CA ALA A 130 -1.31 0.25 -5.77
C ALA A 130 -1.92 -0.87 -6.64
N LEU A 131 -1.83 -2.13 -6.19
CA LEU A 131 -2.43 -3.27 -6.87
C LEU A 131 -3.94 -3.12 -7.00
N GLY A 132 -4.60 -2.77 -5.89
CA GLY A 132 -6.05 -2.57 -5.87
C GLY A 132 -6.53 -1.45 -6.78
N ALA A 133 -5.76 -0.34 -6.88
CA ALA A 133 -6.07 0.76 -7.79
C ALA A 133 -5.97 0.34 -9.26
N VAL A 134 -4.85 -0.30 -9.63
CA VAL A 134 -4.61 -0.75 -11.01
C VAL A 134 -5.60 -1.82 -11.46
N GLU A 135 -5.90 -2.79 -10.60
CA GLU A 135 -6.86 -3.86 -10.90
C GLU A 135 -8.31 -3.36 -10.82
N GLY A 136 -8.64 -2.55 -9.83
CA GLY A 136 -9.98 -2.01 -9.65
C GLY A 136 -10.44 -1.13 -10.82
N LEU A 137 -9.53 -0.44 -11.48
CA LEU A 137 -9.77 0.31 -12.70
C LEU A 137 -9.51 -0.51 -13.98
N ASN A 138 -9.10 -1.77 -13.85
CA ASN A 138 -8.76 -2.64 -14.98
C ASN A 138 -7.81 -1.96 -15.99
N LEU A 139 -6.74 -1.34 -15.48
CA LEU A 139 -5.76 -0.63 -16.32
C LEU A 139 -4.97 -1.60 -17.18
N GLY A 140 -4.66 -1.21 -18.42
CA GLY A 140 -3.89 -2.03 -19.35
C GLY A 140 -3.63 -1.37 -20.68
N ALA A 141 -3.33 -2.17 -21.70
CA ALA A 141 -3.04 -1.70 -23.05
C ALA A 141 -4.19 -0.83 -23.61
N GLY A 142 -3.83 0.31 -24.19
CA GLY A 142 -4.79 1.31 -24.68
C GLY A 142 -5.20 2.38 -23.66
N ASP A 143 -4.78 2.25 -22.40
CA ASP A 143 -4.99 3.30 -21.40
C ASP A 143 -3.86 4.33 -21.42
N ILE A 144 -4.23 5.60 -21.28
CA ILE A 144 -3.35 6.71 -20.90
C ILE A 144 -3.75 7.10 -19.47
N VAL A 145 -2.86 6.88 -18.52
CA VAL A 145 -3.14 6.99 -17.08
C VAL A 145 -2.30 8.10 -16.47
N VAL A 146 -2.95 9.02 -15.76
CA VAL A 146 -2.26 10.00 -14.92
C VAL A 146 -2.17 9.47 -13.50
N ILE A 147 -0.99 9.54 -12.90
CA ILE A 147 -0.73 9.13 -11.52
C ILE A 147 -0.06 10.27 -10.77
N THR A 148 -0.74 10.81 -9.75
CA THR A 148 -0.14 11.85 -8.91
C THR A 148 0.77 11.26 -7.85
N ALA A 149 1.73 12.06 -7.35
CA ALA A 149 2.77 11.59 -6.44
C ALA A 149 3.46 10.30 -6.92
N ALA A 150 3.74 10.22 -8.22
CA ALA A 150 4.23 9.01 -8.88
C ALA A 150 5.61 8.52 -8.39
N ALA A 151 6.40 9.35 -7.73
CA ALA A 151 7.65 8.94 -7.08
C ALA A 151 7.46 8.50 -5.63
N GLY A 152 6.27 8.66 -5.04
CA GLY A 152 5.95 8.24 -3.67
C GLY A 152 5.75 6.73 -3.54
N GLY A 153 5.53 6.24 -2.30
CA GLY A 153 5.44 4.80 -2.02
C GLY A 153 4.35 4.08 -2.81
N ILE A 154 3.11 4.61 -2.84
CA ILE A 154 2.00 4.02 -3.59
C ILE A 154 2.15 4.32 -5.08
N GLY A 155 2.40 5.59 -5.42
CA GLY A 155 2.43 6.05 -6.81
C GLY A 155 3.47 5.32 -7.66
N CYS A 156 4.68 5.07 -7.12
CA CYS A 156 5.73 4.40 -7.89
C CYS A 156 5.40 2.92 -8.16
N LEU A 157 4.69 2.25 -7.25
CA LEU A 157 4.25 0.88 -7.48
C LEU A 157 3.07 0.83 -8.45
N ALA A 158 2.09 1.74 -8.31
CA ALA A 158 0.97 1.82 -9.23
C ALA A 158 1.41 2.13 -10.66
N ALA A 159 2.39 3.03 -10.82
CA ALA A 159 2.94 3.39 -12.11
C ALA A 159 3.65 2.19 -12.79
N GLN A 160 4.49 1.46 -12.06
CA GLN A 160 5.14 0.27 -12.57
C GLN A 160 4.13 -0.86 -12.89
N LEU A 161 3.10 -1.04 -12.07
CA LEU A 161 2.06 -2.04 -12.32
C LEU A 161 1.20 -1.68 -13.55
N ALA A 162 0.86 -0.41 -13.76
CA ALA A 162 0.10 0.05 -14.91
C ALA A 162 0.93 -0.07 -16.21
N GLU A 163 2.18 0.36 -16.17
CA GLU A 163 3.13 0.24 -17.29
C GLU A 163 3.34 -1.23 -17.68
N ALA A 164 3.58 -2.12 -16.71
CA ALA A 164 3.75 -3.56 -16.94
C ALA A 164 2.51 -4.22 -17.56
N ARG A 165 1.33 -3.58 -17.48
CA ARG A 165 0.09 -4.02 -18.15
C ARG A 165 -0.12 -3.35 -19.51
N GLY A 166 0.83 -2.56 -19.97
CA GLY A 166 0.82 -1.90 -21.27
C GLY A 166 0.12 -0.54 -21.31
N ALA A 167 -0.20 0.06 -20.18
CA ALA A 167 -0.72 1.42 -20.13
C ALA A 167 0.42 2.44 -20.35
N VAL A 168 0.11 3.54 -21.02
CA VAL A 168 0.97 4.73 -21.04
C VAL A 168 0.76 5.49 -19.75
N VAL A 169 1.82 5.70 -18.97
CA VAL A 169 1.74 6.34 -17.66
C VAL A 169 2.40 7.71 -17.68
N ILE A 170 1.62 8.73 -17.29
CA ILE A 170 2.08 10.09 -17.02
C ILE A 170 2.11 10.25 -15.49
N GLY A 171 3.31 10.42 -14.91
CA GLY A 171 3.50 10.50 -13.48
C GLY A 171 3.85 11.90 -13.00
N THR A 172 3.04 12.49 -12.08
CA THR A 172 3.42 13.80 -11.52
C THR A 172 4.35 13.64 -10.33
N THR A 173 5.42 14.44 -10.33
CA THR A 173 6.43 14.47 -9.27
C THR A 173 7.23 15.77 -9.34
N ALA A 174 8.11 16.05 -8.36
CA ALA A 174 9.08 17.12 -8.45
C ALA A 174 10.10 16.84 -9.56
N GLU A 175 10.62 17.89 -10.24
CA GLU A 175 11.58 17.77 -11.34
C GLU A 175 12.81 16.94 -10.95
N SER A 176 13.28 17.07 -9.72
CA SER A 176 14.41 16.30 -9.17
C SER A 176 14.21 14.77 -9.20
N ARG A 177 12.99 14.29 -9.47
CA ARG A 177 12.61 12.86 -9.53
C ARG A 177 12.28 12.38 -10.95
N PHE A 178 12.43 13.20 -11.95
CA PHE A 178 12.10 12.83 -13.34
C PHE A 178 12.89 11.63 -13.83
N ASP A 179 14.20 11.61 -13.60
CA ASP A 179 15.04 10.50 -14.01
C ASP A 179 14.71 9.19 -13.28
N PHE A 180 14.23 9.29 -12.04
CA PHE A 180 13.71 8.12 -11.31
C PHE A 180 12.48 7.52 -12.02
N LEU A 181 11.51 8.33 -12.45
CA LEU A 181 10.32 7.83 -13.17
C LEU A 181 10.66 7.30 -14.57
N ARG A 182 11.55 7.97 -15.29
CA ARG A 182 11.98 7.55 -16.63
C ARG A 182 12.60 6.15 -16.65
N GLN A 183 13.24 5.71 -15.55
CA GLN A 183 13.81 4.35 -15.42
C GLN A 183 12.75 3.26 -15.54
N PHE A 184 11.48 3.59 -15.29
CA PHE A 184 10.34 2.68 -15.35
C PHE A 184 9.45 2.94 -16.57
N GLY A 185 9.92 3.66 -17.57
CA GLY A 185 9.13 3.98 -18.76
C GLY A 185 8.00 5.01 -18.54
N ILE A 186 8.00 5.68 -17.39
CA ILE A 186 6.95 6.63 -16.99
C ILE A 186 7.31 8.02 -17.50
N ILE A 187 6.34 8.72 -18.11
CA ILE A 187 6.49 10.10 -18.58
C ILE A 187 6.37 11.02 -17.37
N PRO A 188 7.45 11.67 -16.92
CA PRO A 188 7.39 12.53 -15.76
C PRO A 188 6.83 13.90 -16.10
N LEU A 189 6.04 14.46 -15.19
CA LEU A 189 5.52 15.81 -15.28
C LEU A 189 5.57 16.48 -13.89
N GLU A 190 5.92 17.75 -13.84
CA GLU A 190 5.90 18.49 -12.59
C GLU A 190 4.47 18.86 -12.20
N TYR A 191 4.15 18.86 -10.90
CA TYR A 191 2.86 19.44 -10.44
C TYR A 191 2.88 20.96 -10.53
N GLY A 192 1.71 21.57 -10.36
CA GLY A 192 1.58 23.02 -10.31
C GLY A 192 0.47 23.52 -11.23
N PRO A 193 0.41 24.82 -11.47
CA PRO A 193 -0.64 25.45 -12.28
C PRO A 193 -0.76 24.83 -13.66
N ASP A 194 -1.95 24.89 -14.23
CA ASP A 194 -2.25 24.44 -15.59
C ASP A 194 -1.85 22.97 -15.85
N LEU A 195 -1.98 22.12 -14.82
CA LEU A 195 -1.58 20.71 -14.87
C LEU A 195 -2.32 19.97 -15.98
N ALA A 196 -3.62 20.20 -16.15
CA ALA A 196 -4.43 19.54 -17.17
C ALA A 196 -3.92 19.87 -18.59
N ASP A 197 -3.57 21.14 -18.88
CA ASP A 197 -3.03 21.53 -20.17
C ASP A 197 -1.65 20.92 -20.44
N ARG A 198 -0.81 20.86 -19.42
CA ARG A 198 0.51 20.23 -19.53
C ARG A 198 0.41 18.72 -19.72
N ILE A 199 -0.59 18.06 -19.10
CA ILE A 199 -0.89 16.64 -19.36
C ILE A 199 -1.32 16.46 -20.81
N ARG A 200 -2.25 17.28 -21.32
CA ARG A 200 -2.70 17.22 -22.73
C ARG A 200 -1.54 17.42 -23.71
N ALA A 201 -0.56 18.25 -23.38
CA ALA A 201 0.60 18.51 -24.24
C ALA A 201 1.55 17.30 -24.39
N VAL A 202 1.58 16.38 -23.42
CA VAL A 202 2.47 15.20 -23.45
C VAL A 202 1.71 13.89 -23.71
N ALA A 203 0.38 13.90 -23.58
CA ALA A 203 -0.45 12.73 -23.83
C ALA A 203 -0.66 12.52 -25.35
N ASP A 204 -0.41 11.30 -25.82
CA ASP A 204 -0.70 10.90 -27.21
C ASP A 204 -2.13 10.34 -27.33
N GLY A 205 -3.10 11.13 -26.86
CA GLY A 205 -4.51 10.78 -26.87
C GLY A 205 -5.26 11.19 -25.59
N PRO A 206 -6.54 10.81 -25.46
CA PRO A 206 -7.33 11.15 -24.30
C PRO A 206 -6.85 10.39 -23.05
N VAL A 207 -6.76 11.09 -21.91
CA VAL A 207 -6.51 10.45 -20.62
C VAL A 207 -7.72 9.58 -20.27
N THR A 208 -7.49 8.30 -20.01
CA THR A 208 -8.55 7.32 -19.76
C THR A 208 -8.75 6.98 -18.28
N ALA A 209 -7.75 7.24 -17.44
CA ALA A 209 -7.83 7.01 -16.00
C ALA A 209 -6.94 7.99 -15.23
N PHE A 210 -7.30 8.24 -13.97
CA PHE A 210 -6.59 9.15 -13.08
C PHE A 210 -6.48 8.55 -11.68
N LEU A 211 -5.24 8.39 -11.19
CA LEU A 211 -4.95 7.88 -9.86
C LEU A 211 -4.39 9.00 -8.99
N ASP A 212 -5.17 9.49 -8.04
CA ASP A 212 -4.76 10.57 -7.15
C ASP A 212 -4.25 10.02 -5.81
N PHE A 213 -2.92 9.98 -5.67
CA PHE A 213 -2.25 9.64 -4.42
C PHE A 213 -1.68 10.86 -3.69
N LEU A 214 -1.79 12.06 -4.29
CA LEU A 214 -1.43 13.32 -3.66
C LEU A 214 -2.58 13.89 -2.83
N GLY A 215 -3.79 13.80 -3.38
CA GLY A 215 -5.02 14.38 -2.87
C GLY A 215 -5.34 15.75 -3.48
N GLY A 216 -6.64 16.03 -3.62
CA GLY A 216 -7.13 17.30 -4.11
C GLY A 216 -7.00 17.52 -5.62
N GLN A 217 -6.71 16.46 -6.40
CA GLN A 217 -6.51 16.56 -7.86
C GLN A 217 -7.71 16.01 -8.65
N ALA A 218 -8.85 15.81 -8.01
CA ALA A 218 -10.05 15.32 -8.70
C ALA A 218 -10.59 16.29 -9.76
N ALA A 219 -10.39 17.60 -9.55
CA ALA A 219 -10.79 18.63 -10.50
C ALA A 219 -10.04 18.52 -11.84
N GLU A 220 -8.75 18.24 -11.81
CA GLU A 220 -7.92 18.01 -12.99
C GLU A 220 -8.38 16.79 -13.78
N ALA A 221 -8.80 15.72 -13.08
CA ALA A 221 -9.34 14.54 -13.74
C ALA A 221 -10.63 14.86 -14.51
N VAL A 222 -11.52 15.67 -13.91
CA VAL A 222 -12.76 16.15 -14.59
C VAL A 222 -12.43 17.03 -15.78
N GLU A 223 -11.50 17.97 -15.63
CA GLU A 223 -11.07 18.88 -16.70
C GLU A 223 -10.44 18.10 -17.87
N LEU A 224 -9.72 17.01 -17.59
CA LEU A 224 -9.18 16.10 -18.61
C LEU A 224 -10.24 15.25 -19.28
N GLY A 225 -11.50 15.27 -18.81
CA GLY A 225 -12.60 14.47 -19.31
C GLY A 225 -12.55 12.99 -18.88
N VAL A 226 -11.80 12.67 -17.84
CA VAL A 226 -11.73 11.30 -17.30
C VAL A 226 -13.10 10.93 -16.68
N PRO A 227 -13.71 9.79 -17.07
CA PRO A 227 -14.93 9.34 -16.43
C PRO A 227 -14.74 9.16 -14.93
N THR A 228 -15.69 9.59 -14.11
CA THR A 228 -15.61 9.49 -12.65
C THR A 228 -15.36 8.07 -12.16
N SER A 229 -15.92 7.06 -12.86
CA SER A 229 -15.68 5.63 -12.59
C SER A 229 -14.23 5.17 -12.85
N ARG A 230 -13.41 6.02 -13.46
CA ARG A 230 -11.98 5.76 -13.77
C ARG A 230 -11.05 6.72 -13.02
N VAL A 231 -11.57 7.39 -11.99
CA VAL A 231 -10.78 8.21 -11.06
C VAL A 231 -10.65 7.45 -9.74
N PHE A 232 -9.44 7.30 -9.24
CA PHE A 232 -9.16 6.68 -7.95
C PHE A 232 -8.40 7.68 -7.06
N THR A 233 -8.83 7.83 -5.80
CA THR A 233 -8.10 8.64 -4.81
C THR A 233 -7.98 7.90 -3.48
N THR A 234 -6.91 8.15 -2.74
CA THR A 234 -6.70 7.62 -1.39
C THR A 234 -6.88 8.65 -0.30
N THR A 235 -6.99 9.93 -0.66
CA THR A 235 -6.89 11.05 0.27
C THR A 235 -7.99 12.08 0.12
N ASP A 236 -8.66 12.12 -1.01
CA ASP A 236 -9.76 13.05 -1.27
C ASP A 236 -11.10 12.39 -0.97
N TRP A 237 -11.50 12.48 0.29
CA TRP A 237 -12.76 11.91 0.78
C TRP A 237 -13.99 12.67 0.32
N GLY A 238 -13.85 13.97 0.06
CA GLY A 238 -14.94 14.79 -0.52
C GLY A 238 -15.28 14.32 -1.94
N ALA A 239 -14.28 13.93 -2.73
CA ALA A 239 -14.50 13.36 -4.05
C ALA A 239 -15.28 12.04 -4.02
N VAL A 240 -15.19 11.29 -2.92
CA VAL A 240 -15.99 10.06 -2.71
C VAL A 240 -17.47 10.39 -2.54
N GLU A 241 -17.78 11.41 -1.77
CA GLU A 241 -19.15 11.85 -1.49
C GLU A 241 -19.81 12.39 -2.75
N ASP A 242 -19.04 12.98 -3.67
CA ASP A 242 -19.50 13.47 -4.97
C ASP A 242 -19.59 12.40 -6.08
N ASN A 243 -19.62 11.11 -5.72
CA ASN A 243 -19.66 9.94 -6.64
C ASN A 243 -18.44 9.77 -7.56
N PHE A 244 -17.31 10.37 -7.25
CA PHE A 244 -16.05 9.97 -7.87
C PHE A 244 -15.67 8.58 -7.39
N ALA A 245 -15.18 7.73 -8.30
CA ALA A 245 -14.89 6.34 -7.98
C ALA A 245 -13.77 6.24 -6.94
N VAL A 246 -14.17 6.02 -5.72
CA VAL A 246 -13.23 5.76 -4.64
C VAL A 246 -13.50 4.39 -4.08
N LYS A 247 -12.55 3.51 -4.29
CA LYS A 247 -12.49 2.25 -3.56
C LYS A 247 -11.25 2.29 -2.70
N LEU A 248 -11.43 2.50 -1.41
CA LEU A 248 -10.39 2.12 -0.47
C LEU A 248 -10.24 0.61 -0.53
N TYR A 249 -9.12 0.22 -1.08
CA TYR A 249 -8.73 -1.17 -1.04
C TYR A 249 -8.12 -1.45 0.34
N ALA A 250 -8.82 -2.24 1.16
CA ALA A 250 -8.21 -2.88 2.31
C ALA A 250 -7.48 -4.11 1.74
N GLY A 251 -6.17 -4.04 1.65
CA GLY A 251 -5.36 -5.17 1.23
C GLY A 251 -5.57 -6.37 2.15
N ASP A 252 -5.45 -7.54 1.61
CA ASP A 252 -5.46 -8.81 2.33
C ASP A 252 -4.11 -9.55 2.15
N THR A 253 -4.01 -10.71 2.75
CA THR A 253 -2.82 -11.55 2.66
C THR A 253 -2.55 -12.02 1.23
N ILE A 254 -3.59 -12.20 0.40
CA ILE A 254 -3.46 -12.62 -1.00
C ILE A 254 -2.82 -11.49 -1.81
N ALA A 255 -3.35 -10.27 -1.69
CA ALA A 255 -2.79 -9.10 -2.36
C ALA A 255 -1.34 -8.82 -1.91
N LEU A 256 -1.06 -8.95 -0.60
CA LEU A 256 0.30 -8.83 -0.08
C LEU A 256 1.23 -9.88 -0.69
N GLY A 257 0.78 -11.14 -0.80
CA GLY A 257 1.55 -12.23 -1.39
C GLY A 257 1.90 -11.97 -2.86
N ARG A 258 0.95 -11.49 -3.64
CA ARG A 258 1.15 -11.14 -5.06
C ARG A 258 2.17 -10.01 -5.23
N ILE A 259 2.02 -8.94 -4.46
CA ILE A 259 2.96 -7.81 -4.50
C ILE A 259 4.35 -8.23 -4.03
N ALA A 260 4.45 -9.04 -2.97
CA ALA A 260 5.72 -9.55 -2.47
C ALA A 260 6.43 -10.44 -3.50
N GLN A 261 5.69 -11.26 -4.23
CA GLN A 261 6.22 -12.07 -5.31
C GLN A 261 6.78 -11.20 -6.45
N LEU A 262 6.01 -10.22 -6.93
CA LEU A 262 6.45 -9.29 -7.99
C LEU A 262 7.72 -8.53 -7.58
N ALA A 263 7.80 -8.10 -6.33
CA ALA A 263 8.98 -7.42 -5.79
C ALA A 263 10.18 -8.39 -5.66
N ALA A 264 9.95 -9.62 -5.20
CA ALA A 264 10.99 -10.64 -5.09
C ALA A 264 11.56 -11.07 -6.45
N GLU A 265 10.75 -11.09 -7.48
CA GLU A 265 11.11 -11.34 -8.88
C GLU A 265 11.71 -10.09 -9.57
N ARG A 266 11.83 -8.97 -8.85
CA ARG A 266 12.34 -7.68 -9.38
C ARG A 266 11.52 -7.09 -10.52
N ARG A 267 10.26 -7.50 -10.66
CA ARG A 267 9.33 -6.97 -11.65
C ARG A 267 8.75 -5.60 -11.25
N ILE A 268 8.74 -5.32 -9.96
CA ILE A 268 8.48 -4.01 -9.39
C ILE A 268 9.56 -3.68 -8.35
N ARG A 269 9.77 -2.40 -8.10
CA ARG A 269 10.73 -1.90 -7.10
C ARG A 269 10.06 -0.91 -6.18
N LEU A 270 10.17 -1.13 -4.88
CA LEU A 270 9.77 -0.17 -3.85
C LEU A 270 11.03 0.50 -3.29
N PRO A 271 11.28 1.76 -3.61
CA PRO A 271 12.40 2.47 -3.03
C PRO A 271 12.19 2.70 -1.53
N ILE A 272 13.26 2.61 -0.77
CA ILE A 272 13.31 3.04 0.63
C ILE A 272 14.04 4.38 0.68
N ALA A 273 13.28 5.43 0.99
CA ALA A 273 13.80 6.79 1.04
C ALA A 273 14.70 7.02 2.25
N ASP A 274 14.32 6.44 3.39
CA ASP A 274 15.08 6.57 4.63
C ASP A 274 14.71 5.47 5.64
N VAL A 275 15.64 5.19 6.57
CA VAL A 275 15.42 4.27 7.68
C VAL A 275 15.76 4.99 8.98
N PHE A 276 14.80 5.06 9.89
CA PHE A 276 14.95 5.68 11.20
C PHE A 276 14.94 4.62 12.31
N PRO A 277 15.73 4.77 13.37
CA PRO A 277 15.54 3.93 14.54
C PRO A 277 14.18 4.23 15.20
N LEU A 278 13.61 3.25 15.89
CA LEU A 278 12.31 3.40 16.59
C LEU A 278 12.26 4.65 17.48
N ALA A 279 13.34 4.94 18.18
CA ALA A 279 13.47 6.11 19.06
C ALA A 279 13.33 7.47 18.33
N ALA A 280 13.57 7.51 17.01
CA ALA A 280 13.44 8.70 16.18
C ALA A 280 12.11 8.75 15.39
N VAL A 281 11.07 8.07 15.87
CA VAL A 281 9.78 8.00 15.19
C VAL A 281 9.18 9.38 14.89
N GLY A 282 9.32 10.36 15.80
CA GLY A 282 8.86 11.73 15.57
C GLY A 282 9.54 12.38 14.37
N ASP A 283 10.86 12.17 14.20
CA ASP A 283 11.63 12.69 13.07
C ASP A 283 11.22 12.00 11.76
N ALA A 284 10.98 10.68 11.80
CA ALA A 284 10.52 9.92 10.66
C ALA A 284 9.18 10.46 10.13
N TYR A 285 8.23 10.76 11.01
CA TYR A 285 6.94 11.34 10.61
C TYR A 285 7.08 12.80 10.17
N ARG A 286 7.91 13.62 10.80
CA ARG A 286 8.22 14.98 10.30
C ARG A 286 8.80 14.95 8.88
N LYS A 287 9.66 13.97 8.60
CA LYS A 287 10.17 13.76 7.24
C LYS A 287 9.09 13.31 6.26
N LEU A 288 8.19 12.39 6.68
CA LEU A 288 7.05 11.98 5.87
C LEU A 288 6.15 13.15 5.49
N ASP A 289 5.90 14.06 6.44
CA ASP A 289 5.02 15.22 6.27
C ASP A 289 5.60 16.26 5.29
N GLN A 290 6.92 16.25 5.02
CA GLN A 290 7.53 17.08 3.97
C GLN A 290 7.11 16.68 2.55
N ARG A 291 6.54 15.48 2.37
CA ARG A 291 6.02 14.94 1.10
C ARG A 291 7.04 14.92 -0.06
N ASP A 292 8.32 14.98 0.23
CA ASP A 292 9.44 14.94 -0.73
C ASP A 292 10.28 13.67 -0.57
N ASN A 293 9.61 12.52 -0.44
CA ASN A 293 10.31 11.25 -0.24
C ASN A 293 10.05 10.32 -1.44
N PRO A 294 11.09 9.88 -2.16
CA PRO A 294 10.94 8.84 -3.16
C PRO A 294 10.74 7.48 -2.47
N GLY A 295 9.54 6.90 -2.61
CA GLY A 295 9.24 5.60 -2.00
C GLY A 295 8.81 5.69 -0.54
N LYS A 296 9.32 4.78 0.30
CA LYS A 296 8.89 4.57 1.68
C LYS A 296 9.92 5.01 2.70
N ILE A 297 9.45 5.47 3.84
CA ILE A 297 10.24 5.62 5.07
C ILE A 297 9.92 4.45 5.99
N VAL A 298 10.94 3.94 6.69
CA VAL A 298 10.84 2.72 7.51
C VAL A 298 11.44 2.97 8.89
N LEU A 299 10.85 2.37 9.91
CA LEU A 299 11.44 2.26 11.24
C LEU A 299 12.17 0.94 11.36
N GLY A 300 13.47 0.97 11.66
CA GLY A 300 14.28 -0.20 12.01
C GLY A 300 14.24 -0.42 13.52
N MET A 301 13.83 -1.62 13.95
CA MET A 301 13.71 -1.96 15.37
C MET A 301 15.04 -2.42 15.94
N HIS A 302 15.77 -3.24 15.18
CA HIS A 302 17.12 -3.70 15.48
C HIS A 302 17.93 -3.65 14.20
N VAL A 303 18.94 -2.82 14.19
CA VAL A 303 19.92 -2.85 13.11
C VAL A 303 20.97 -3.88 13.47
N VAL A 304 20.84 -5.09 12.94
CA VAL A 304 21.85 -6.14 13.02
C VAL A 304 22.52 -6.29 11.66
N ASP A 305 23.83 -6.32 11.62
CA ASP A 305 24.56 -6.67 10.42
C ASP A 305 24.38 -8.17 10.09
N TYR A 306 24.83 -8.57 8.91
CA TYR A 306 24.79 -9.99 8.47
C TYR A 306 25.60 -10.94 9.36
N LYS A 307 26.31 -10.44 10.37
CA LYS A 307 27.04 -11.20 11.41
C LYS A 307 26.31 -11.21 12.75
N GLY A 308 25.07 -10.62 12.81
CA GLY A 308 24.29 -10.56 14.06
C GLY A 308 24.76 -9.49 15.05
N GLN A 309 25.62 -8.54 14.63
CA GLN A 309 26.04 -7.43 15.48
C GLN A 309 25.09 -6.25 15.32
N LYS A 310 24.69 -5.62 16.44
CA LYS A 310 23.89 -4.40 16.42
C LYS A 310 24.66 -3.30 15.68
N VAL A 311 24.13 -2.82 14.56
CA VAL A 311 24.71 -1.75 13.74
C VAL A 311 23.81 -0.53 13.81
N THR A 312 24.39 0.66 13.90
CA THR A 312 23.61 1.91 13.85
C THR A 312 23.15 2.19 12.40
N ALA A 313 21.95 2.75 12.24
CA ALA A 313 21.32 3.06 10.95
C ALA A 313 22.22 3.84 9.97
N SER A 314 23.20 4.58 10.46
CA SER A 314 24.18 5.30 9.64
C SER A 314 25.13 4.38 8.84
N ARG A 315 25.38 3.15 9.30
CA ARG A 315 26.25 2.20 8.57
C ARG A 315 25.56 1.48 7.42
N LEU A 316 24.22 1.42 7.41
CA LEU A 316 23.46 0.84 6.29
C LEU A 316 23.50 1.73 5.04
N LYS A 317 23.65 3.04 5.19
CA LYS A 317 23.77 3.97 4.06
C LYS A 317 25.03 3.78 3.21
N GLU A 318 26.08 3.20 3.77
CA GLU A 318 27.38 3.06 3.06
C GLU A 318 27.51 1.73 2.28
N GLN A 319 26.66 0.73 2.54
CA GLN A 319 26.80 -0.62 1.96
C GLN A 319 25.83 -0.93 0.80
N ASP A 320 24.74 -0.19 0.63
CA ASP A 320 23.68 -0.50 -0.34
C ASP A 320 23.62 0.43 -1.58
N VAL A 321 24.60 1.30 -1.79
CA VAL A 321 24.62 2.17 -2.97
C VAL A 321 25.61 1.63 -4.01
N THR A 322 25.33 0.45 -4.52
CA THR A 322 25.81 0.07 -5.87
C THR A 322 24.58 -0.05 -6.75
N ILE A 323 24.14 1.06 -7.29
CA ILE A 323 23.11 1.10 -8.33
C ILE A 323 23.74 0.56 -9.60
N GLY A 324 23.61 -0.74 -9.80
CA GLY A 324 23.84 -1.34 -11.11
C GLY A 324 22.74 -0.88 -12.06
N VAL A 325 23.10 -0.12 -13.09
CA VAL A 325 22.21 0.25 -14.19
C VAL A 325 21.72 -1.02 -14.86
N PRO A 326 20.40 -1.32 -14.87
CA PRO A 326 19.91 -2.49 -15.60
C PRO A 326 19.87 -2.18 -17.10
N THR A 327 20.32 -3.15 -17.88
CA THR A 327 20.11 -3.20 -19.34
C THR A 327 18.62 -3.09 -19.69
N PRO A 328 18.24 -2.46 -20.82
CA PRO A 328 16.84 -2.33 -21.23
C PRO A 328 16.21 -3.71 -21.41
N HIS A 329 15.04 -3.89 -20.82
CA HIS A 329 14.30 -5.16 -20.85
C HIS A 329 13.68 -5.41 -22.22
N ALA A 330 13.76 -6.67 -22.68
CA ALA A 330 12.91 -7.19 -23.72
C ALA A 330 11.43 -7.03 -23.30
N HIS A 331 10.58 -6.64 -24.24
CA HIS A 331 9.15 -6.49 -24.03
C HIS A 331 8.56 -7.79 -23.46
N LEU A 332 8.12 -7.75 -22.21
CA LEU A 332 7.34 -8.80 -21.58
C LEU A 332 5.89 -8.67 -22.06
N THR A 333 5.29 -9.77 -22.47
CA THR A 333 3.86 -9.80 -22.84
C THR A 333 2.98 -9.67 -21.60
N VAL A 334 1.74 -9.20 -21.77
CA VAL A 334 0.76 -8.97 -20.69
C VAL A 334 0.51 -10.24 -19.86
N GLU A 335 0.62 -11.42 -20.48
CA GLU A 335 0.46 -12.72 -19.81
C GLU A 335 1.58 -13.04 -18.81
N ASP A 336 2.79 -12.52 -19.05
CA ASP A 336 3.94 -12.72 -18.16
C ASP A 336 3.96 -11.73 -16.98
N ALA A 337 3.13 -10.68 -17.03
CA ALA A 337 3.18 -9.60 -16.06
C ALA A 337 2.41 -9.88 -14.75
N LEU A 338 1.38 -10.74 -14.77
CA LEU A 338 0.59 -11.12 -13.59
C LEU A 338 0.15 -12.58 -13.71
N PRO A 339 0.14 -13.35 -12.62
CA PRO A 339 -0.45 -14.69 -12.65
C PRO A 339 -1.93 -14.60 -13.02
N PRO A 340 -2.48 -15.60 -13.71
CA PRO A 340 -3.89 -15.60 -14.10
C PRO A 340 -4.77 -15.43 -12.86
N VAL A 341 -5.77 -14.58 -12.97
CA VAL A 341 -6.84 -14.47 -11.98
C VAL A 341 -7.54 -15.83 -11.96
N ILE A 342 -7.38 -16.60 -10.90
CA ILE A 342 -8.24 -17.75 -10.64
C ILE A 342 -9.60 -17.17 -10.26
N GLY A 343 -10.36 -16.81 -11.26
CA GLY A 343 -11.77 -16.52 -11.12
C GLY A 343 -12.49 -17.83 -10.85
N ASP A 344 -13.01 -17.98 -9.64
CA ASP A 344 -13.96 -19.06 -9.34
C ASP A 344 -15.21 -18.79 -10.18
N GLY A 345 -15.29 -19.48 -11.33
CA GLY A 345 -16.30 -19.36 -12.35
C GLY A 345 -17.64 -19.92 -11.88
N ARG A 346 -18.31 -19.27 -10.92
CA ARG A 346 -19.72 -19.46 -10.59
C ARG A 346 -20.48 -18.15 -10.52
N ALA A 347 -20.48 -17.41 -11.63
CA ALA A 347 -21.60 -16.53 -11.91
C ALA A 347 -22.81 -17.44 -12.21
N ARG A 348 -23.71 -17.60 -11.24
CA ARG A 348 -25.05 -18.13 -11.47
C ARG A 348 -25.72 -17.27 -12.53
N GLN A 349 -25.88 -17.81 -13.73
CA GLN A 349 -26.83 -17.30 -14.71
C GLN A 349 -28.21 -17.28 -14.07
N LEU A 350 -28.70 -16.12 -13.70
CA LEU A 350 -30.12 -15.89 -13.52
C LEU A 350 -30.75 -15.95 -14.91
N ARG A 351 -31.38 -17.08 -15.22
CA ARG A 351 -32.23 -17.22 -16.38
C ARG A 351 -33.44 -16.31 -16.18
N HIS A 352 -33.63 -15.38 -17.08
CA HIS A 352 -34.92 -14.79 -17.35
C HIS A 352 -35.82 -15.92 -17.87
N GLY A 353 -36.98 -16.08 -17.24
CA GLY A 353 -37.97 -17.04 -17.73
C GLY A 353 -39.12 -17.11 -16.76
N GLU A 354 -40.26 -16.64 -17.27
CA GLU A 354 -41.65 -16.96 -16.92
C GLU A 354 -42.31 -16.07 -15.88
N GLU A 355 -43.09 -15.14 -16.41
CA GLU A 355 -44.24 -14.51 -15.74
C GLU A 355 -45.26 -15.59 -15.36
N PRO A 356 -45.83 -15.60 -14.15
CA PRO A 356 -46.97 -16.39 -13.84
C PRO A 356 -48.26 -15.67 -14.26
N HIS A 357 -49.04 -16.30 -15.11
CA HIS A 357 -50.44 -15.95 -15.43
C HIS A 357 -51.31 -15.82 -14.17
N PRO A 358 -52.26 -14.88 -14.12
CA PRO A 358 -53.18 -14.72 -13.02
C PRO A 358 -54.24 -15.82 -13.06
N ARG A 359 -54.32 -16.64 -12.04
CA ARG A 359 -55.48 -17.55 -11.81
C ARG A 359 -56.59 -16.80 -11.12
N GLY A 360 -57.79 -17.02 -11.67
CA GLY A 360 -59.01 -16.37 -11.33
C GLY A 360 -59.47 -16.54 -9.88
N THR A 361 -60.20 -15.54 -9.46
CA THR A 361 -61.01 -15.47 -8.26
C THR A 361 -62.09 -16.55 -8.21
N PRO A 362 -62.33 -17.21 -7.07
CA PRO A 362 -63.61 -17.86 -6.82
C PRO A 362 -64.54 -16.89 -6.08
N GLU A 363 -65.76 -16.85 -6.57
CA GLU A 363 -66.92 -16.20 -5.99
C GLU A 363 -67.28 -16.73 -4.60
N PRO A 364 -68.00 -15.96 -3.77
CA PRO A 364 -68.43 -16.40 -2.45
C PRO A 364 -69.77 -17.11 -2.53
N SER A 365 -69.83 -18.31 -2.03
CA SER A 365 -71.11 -18.96 -1.71
C SER A 365 -71.41 -18.78 -0.23
N GLY A 366 -72.60 -18.22 0.01
CA GLY A 366 -73.13 -17.98 1.35
C GLY A 366 -73.59 -19.29 2.07
N HIS A 367 -73.51 -19.20 3.33
CA HIS A 367 -74.57 -19.41 4.33
C HIS A 367 -74.03 -19.00 5.68
#